data_a326d93c318eae7b37488c2252d69bd7
#
_entry.id   a326d93c318eae7b37488c2252d69bd7
#
_cell.length_a   1.000
_cell.length_b   1.000
_cell.length_c   1.000
_cell.angle_alpha   90.00
_cell.angle_beta   90.00
_cell.angle_gamma   90.00
#
_symmetry.space_group_name_H-M   'P 1'
#
loop_
_entity.id
_entity.type
_entity.pdbx_description
1 polymer ?
#
loop_
_entity_poly.entity_id
_entity_poly.type
_entity_poly.pdbx_seq_one_letter_code
_entity_poly.pdbx_strand_id
1 'polypeptide(L)'
;MRILFIDLETSPITAHTWGLWQQNISIKQIVESTQVICFGARWMDQKKVIFKSVHHDGKKAMLKELHKLMDEADAIVGWNSKGFDHKHIRREFLEAGMAPPSPAKDIDLMLEVKRNFRFPSNKLDYVAQRLGVGAKVEHTGFDLWLGCMAGDEKSWRMMKKYQIQDVNLLLDLYDKLIPWIKHPHMGIGSPEDAPACTNC
;
A
#
# COMPACT_ATOMS: atom_id res chain seq x y z
N MET A 1 19.49 -3.28 6.63
CA MET A 1 18.32 -2.44 6.48
C MET A 1 17.14 -3.31 6.08
N ARG A 2 16.04 -3.24 6.85
CA ARG A 2 14.82 -4.01 6.60
C ARG A 2 13.86 -3.16 5.79
N ILE A 3 13.57 -3.57 4.56
CA ILE A 3 12.65 -2.86 3.66
C ILE A 3 11.34 -3.63 3.59
N LEU A 4 10.24 -2.94 3.89
CA LEU A 4 8.88 -3.45 3.84
C LEU A 4 8.15 -2.88 2.62
N PHE A 5 7.63 -3.73 1.77
CA PHE A 5 6.68 -3.39 0.71
C PHE A 5 5.27 -3.53 1.26
N ILE A 6 4.42 -2.52 1.04
CA ILE A 6 3.07 -2.50 1.60
C ILE A 6 2.08 -1.91 0.61
N ASP A 7 0.90 -2.48 0.61
CA ASP A 7 -0.26 -1.99 -0.11
C ASP A 7 -1.53 -2.32 0.70
N LEU A 8 -2.55 -1.48 0.66
CA LEU A 8 -3.78 -1.67 1.41
C LEU A 8 -5.03 -1.38 0.59
N GLU A 9 -6.15 -1.93 1.05
CA GLU A 9 -7.45 -1.61 0.51
C GLU A 9 -8.36 -1.03 1.59
N THR A 10 -9.22 -0.11 1.16
CA THR A 10 -10.19 0.53 2.05
C THR A 10 -11.61 0.22 1.64
N SER A 11 -12.54 0.22 2.60
CA SER A 11 -13.96 0.25 2.28
C SER A 11 -14.35 1.57 1.62
N PRO A 12 -15.36 1.58 0.76
CA PRO A 12 -16.00 2.82 0.34
C PRO A 12 -16.68 3.51 1.53
N ILE A 13 -16.99 4.79 1.37
CA ILE A 13 -17.93 5.49 2.25
C ILE A 13 -19.36 5.09 1.86
N THR A 14 -20.19 4.75 2.83
CA THR A 14 -21.62 4.58 2.66
C THR A 14 -22.35 5.83 3.12
N ALA A 15 -23.18 6.41 2.27
CA ALA A 15 -23.92 7.65 2.59
C ALA A 15 -25.31 7.65 1.96
N HIS A 16 -26.26 8.34 2.62
CA HIS A 16 -27.57 8.65 2.03
C HIS A 16 -27.48 9.86 1.12
N THR A 17 -28.00 9.74 -0.09
CA THR A 17 -28.07 10.84 -1.07
C THR A 17 -29.47 10.97 -1.65
N TRP A 18 -29.86 12.18 -2.08
CA TRP A 18 -31.14 12.42 -2.72
C TRP A 18 -31.11 12.18 -4.23
N GLY A 19 -29.93 12.10 -4.83
CA GLY A 19 -29.76 11.90 -6.26
C GLY A 19 -28.38 11.35 -6.60
N LEU A 20 -28.12 11.05 -7.89
CA LEU A 20 -26.86 10.47 -8.37
C LEU A 20 -25.85 11.53 -8.84
N TRP A 21 -26.31 12.67 -9.28
CA TRP A 21 -25.47 13.68 -9.95
C TRP A 21 -25.33 14.95 -9.11
N GLN A 22 -24.14 15.56 -9.14
CA GLN A 22 -23.81 16.84 -8.52
C GLN A 22 -24.19 16.91 -7.03
N GLN A 23 -24.02 15.79 -6.30
CA GLN A 23 -24.34 15.73 -4.87
C GLN A 23 -23.14 16.17 -4.02
N ASN A 24 -23.37 17.15 -3.15
CA ASN A 24 -22.46 17.47 -2.05
C ASN A 24 -22.95 16.70 -0.81
N ILE A 25 -22.22 15.65 -0.46
CA ILE A 25 -22.56 14.80 0.69
C ILE A 25 -22.04 15.44 1.97
N SER A 26 -22.95 15.82 2.87
CA SER A 26 -22.58 16.33 4.19
C SER A 26 -22.14 15.19 5.11
N ILE A 27 -21.34 15.52 6.13
CA ILE A 27 -20.90 14.54 7.14
C ILE A 27 -22.10 13.85 7.82
N LYS A 28 -23.21 14.55 7.99
CA LYS A 28 -24.45 14.00 8.59
C LYS A 28 -25.14 12.93 7.74
N GLN A 29 -24.83 12.86 6.45
CA GLN A 29 -25.37 11.84 5.53
C GLN A 29 -24.53 10.57 5.50
N ILE A 30 -23.32 10.58 6.08
CA ILE A 30 -22.45 9.42 6.13
C ILE A 30 -23.03 8.39 7.11
N VAL A 31 -23.29 7.20 6.61
CA VAL A 31 -23.72 6.03 7.40
C VAL A 31 -22.51 5.29 7.92
N GLU A 32 -21.54 5.02 7.04
CA GLU A 32 -20.29 4.36 7.37
C GLU A 32 -19.13 5.08 6.73
N SER A 33 -18.10 5.39 7.54
CA SER A 33 -16.87 5.99 7.04
C SER A 33 -15.96 4.92 6.43
N THR A 34 -15.06 5.35 5.54
CA THR A 34 -14.02 4.46 5.00
C THR A 34 -13.12 3.93 6.12
N GLN A 35 -12.72 2.68 6.02
CA GLN A 35 -11.75 2.04 6.90
C GLN A 35 -10.82 1.14 6.11
N VAL A 36 -9.65 0.84 6.64
CA VAL A 36 -8.75 -0.19 6.08
C VAL A 36 -9.41 -1.56 6.27
N ILE A 37 -9.64 -2.29 5.17
CA ILE A 37 -10.27 -3.61 5.19
C ILE A 37 -9.26 -4.75 5.08
N CYS A 38 -8.13 -4.53 4.42
CA CYS A 38 -7.02 -5.47 4.37
C CYS A 38 -5.72 -4.77 4.00
N PHE A 39 -4.62 -5.47 4.22
CA PHE A 39 -3.32 -5.10 3.68
C PHE A 39 -2.54 -6.32 3.21
N GLY A 40 -1.68 -6.09 2.23
CA GLY A 40 -0.59 -6.97 1.83
C GLY A 40 0.74 -6.36 2.24
N ALA A 41 1.66 -7.16 2.77
CA ALA A 41 3.01 -6.71 3.10
C ALA A 41 4.04 -7.79 2.80
N ARG A 42 5.24 -7.37 2.35
CA ARG A 42 6.34 -8.27 2.05
C ARG A 42 7.67 -7.64 2.40
N TRP A 43 8.50 -8.39 3.13
CA TRP A 43 9.88 -8.02 3.31
C TRP A 43 10.68 -8.24 2.02
N MET A 44 11.62 -7.36 1.74
CA MET A 44 12.48 -7.44 0.54
C MET A 44 13.21 -8.77 0.43
N ASP A 45 13.70 -9.30 1.55
CA ASP A 45 14.46 -10.55 1.68
C ASP A 45 13.59 -11.81 1.76
N GLN A 46 12.27 -11.67 1.73
CA GLN A 46 11.31 -12.78 1.88
C GLN A 46 10.43 -12.94 0.64
N LYS A 47 10.12 -14.21 0.30
CA LYS A 47 9.22 -14.50 -0.83
C LYS A 47 7.73 -14.43 -0.45
N LYS A 48 7.42 -14.61 0.83
CA LYS A 48 6.04 -14.71 1.31
C LYS A 48 5.45 -13.32 1.52
N VAL A 49 4.29 -13.08 0.89
CA VAL A 49 3.45 -11.93 1.20
C VAL A 49 2.60 -12.25 2.42
N ILE A 50 2.63 -11.37 3.40
CA ILE A 50 1.76 -11.36 4.58
C ILE A 50 0.48 -10.68 4.15
N PHE A 51 -0.67 -11.36 4.29
CA PHE A 51 -1.99 -10.79 4.06
C PHE A 51 -2.81 -10.86 5.34
N LYS A 52 -3.42 -9.75 5.71
CA LYS A 52 -4.35 -9.65 6.85
C LYS A 52 -5.58 -8.85 6.45
N SER A 53 -6.74 -9.23 7.00
CA SER A 53 -8.00 -8.57 6.69
C SER A 53 -8.90 -8.47 7.92
N VAL A 54 -9.82 -7.52 7.87
CA VAL A 54 -10.86 -7.38 8.91
C VAL A 54 -11.76 -8.62 8.98
N HIS A 55 -11.97 -9.29 7.86
CA HIS A 55 -12.82 -10.47 7.76
C HIS A 55 -12.22 -11.72 8.41
N HIS A 56 -10.93 -12.02 8.12
CA HIS A 56 -10.29 -13.24 8.59
C HIS A 56 -9.64 -13.11 9.95
N ASP A 57 -9.09 -11.93 10.26
CA ASP A 57 -8.27 -11.70 11.45
C ASP A 57 -8.97 -10.81 12.48
N GLY A 58 -9.95 -10.03 12.05
CA GLY A 58 -10.54 -8.95 12.82
C GLY A 58 -9.69 -7.68 12.82
N LYS A 59 -10.36 -6.53 12.91
CA LYS A 59 -9.72 -5.20 12.78
C LYS A 59 -8.53 -5.02 13.73
N LYS A 60 -8.72 -5.38 15.01
CA LYS A 60 -7.70 -5.19 16.04
C LYS A 60 -6.43 -6.00 15.79
N ALA A 61 -6.58 -7.27 15.39
CA ALA A 61 -5.43 -8.13 15.12
C ALA A 61 -4.72 -7.72 13.82
N MET A 62 -5.48 -7.34 12.80
CA MET A 62 -4.95 -6.80 11.54
C MET A 62 -4.10 -5.54 11.78
N LEU A 63 -4.62 -4.55 12.52
CA LEU A 63 -3.89 -3.31 12.82
C LEU A 63 -2.66 -3.56 13.70
N LYS A 64 -2.74 -4.50 14.64
CA LYS A 64 -1.60 -4.88 15.48
C LYS A 64 -0.46 -5.47 14.66
N GLU A 65 -0.77 -6.35 13.72
CA GLU A 65 0.24 -6.92 12.83
C GLU A 65 0.83 -5.86 11.89
N LEU A 66 -0.01 -5.00 11.32
CA LEU A 66 0.44 -3.89 10.48
C LEU A 66 1.39 -2.96 11.24
N HIS A 67 1.03 -2.57 12.46
CA HIS A 67 1.86 -1.72 13.31
C HIS A 67 3.21 -2.37 13.58
N LYS A 68 3.22 -3.65 13.97
CA LYS A 68 4.44 -4.40 14.22
C LYS A 68 5.37 -4.42 13.01
N LEU A 69 4.83 -4.71 11.81
CA LEU A 69 5.62 -4.73 10.58
C LEU A 69 6.23 -3.36 10.27
N MET A 70 5.45 -2.29 10.46
CA MET A 70 5.95 -0.93 10.24
C MET A 70 6.96 -0.50 11.28
N ASP A 71 6.80 -0.93 12.54
CA ASP A 71 7.72 -0.63 13.64
C ASP A 71 9.09 -1.29 13.47
N GLU A 72 9.12 -2.44 12.80
CA GLU A 72 10.34 -3.19 12.49
C GLU A 72 11.05 -2.74 11.20
N ALA A 73 10.41 -1.86 10.41
CA ALA A 73 10.92 -1.45 9.11
C ALA A 73 11.85 -0.24 9.19
N ASP A 74 13.01 -0.30 8.54
CA ASP A 74 13.89 0.85 8.33
C ASP A 74 13.40 1.71 7.15
N ALA A 75 12.78 1.07 6.14
CA ALA A 75 12.15 1.73 5.00
C ALA A 75 10.85 1.02 4.61
N ILE A 76 9.87 1.81 4.16
CA ILE A 76 8.57 1.33 3.67
C ILE A 76 8.41 1.80 2.23
N VAL A 77 8.11 0.86 1.34
CA VAL A 77 7.90 1.09 -0.08
C VAL A 77 6.44 0.89 -0.42
N GLY A 78 5.85 1.84 -1.13
CA GLY A 78 4.48 1.74 -1.62
C GLY A 78 4.26 2.51 -2.92
N TRP A 79 3.04 2.45 -3.45
CA TRP A 79 2.63 3.20 -4.63
C TRP A 79 1.59 4.24 -4.26
N ASN A 80 1.91 5.53 -4.35
CA ASN A 80 1.09 6.63 -3.82
C ASN A 80 0.90 6.56 -2.28
N SER A 81 1.81 5.88 -1.61
CA SER A 81 1.71 5.60 -0.17
C SER A 81 1.61 6.85 0.68
N LYS A 82 2.35 7.92 0.33
CA LYS A 82 2.27 9.22 1.02
C LYS A 82 0.92 9.90 0.86
N GLY A 83 0.32 9.73 -0.32
CA GLY A 83 -0.99 10.31 -0.64
C GLY A 83 -2.16 9.55 -0.05
N PHE A 84 -2.05 8.25 0.09
CA PHE A 84 -3.15 7.35 0.42
C PHE A 84 -2.84 6.44 1.62
N ASP A 85 -2.03 5.42 1.47
CA ASP A 85 -1.86 4.34 2.45
C ASP A 85 -1.49 4.86 3.84
N HIS A 86 -0.45 5.67 3.94
CA HIS A 86 0.04 6.18 5.22
C HIS A 86 -0.97 7.06 5.95
N LYS A 87 -1.80 7.80 5.22
CA LYS A 87 -2.85 8.62 5.82
C LYS A 87 -3.95 7.75 6.43
N HIS A 88 -4.37 6.71 5.71
CA HIS A 88 -5.35 5.75 6.21
C HIS A 88 -4.81 4.98 7.41
N ILE A 89 -3.60 4.44 7.32
CA ILE A 89 -2.95 3.70 8.40
C ILE A 89 -2.83 4.55 9.67
N ARG A 90 -2.32 5.78 9.56
CA ARG A 90 -2.15 6.69 10.69
C ARG A 90 -3.48 7.02 11.35
N ARG A 91 -4.52 7.25 10.57
CA ARG A 91 -5.87 7.45 11.11
C ARG A 91 -6.36 6.22 11.88
N GLU A 92 -6.25 5.03 11.29
CA GLU A 92 -6.66 3.78 11.95
C GLU A 92 -5.91 3.53 13.25
N PHE A 93 -4.59 3.79 13.29
CA PHE A 93 -3.80 3.66 14.52
C PHE A 93 -4.23 4.67 15.58
N LEU A 94 -4.44 5.93 15.19
CA LEU A 94 -4.89 6.98 16.09
C LEU A 94 -6.26 6.66 16.69
N GLU A 95 -7.22 6.26 15.86
CA GLU A 95 -8.58 5.87 16.28
C GLU A 95 -8.58 4.62 17.17
N ALA A 96 -7.63 3.70 16.95
CA ALA A 96 -7.43 2.52 17.78
C ALA A 96 -6.65 2.77 19.08
N GLY A 97 -6.23 4.02 19.35
CA GLY A 97 -5.42 4.38 20.53
C GLY A 97 -4.00 3.80 20.51
N MET A 98 -3.48 3.48 19.33
CA MET A 98 -2.12 2.97 19.16
C MET A 98 -1.13 4.12 19.03
N ALA A 99 0.06 3.96 19.62
CA ALA A 99 1.17 4.87 19.38
C ALA A 99 1.62 4.82 17.91
N PRO A 100 2.25 5.88 17.37
CA PRO A 100 2.87 5.78 16.06
C PRO A 100 3.99 4.73 16.07
N PRO A 101 4.18 3.97 14.96
CA PRO A 101 5.32 3.08 14.83
C PRO A 101 6.64 3.87 14.77
N SER A 102 7.75 3.18 14.94
CA SER A 102 9.10 3.74 14.81
C SER A 102 9.26 4.46 13.46
N PRO A 103 10.03 5.57 13.41
CA PRO A 103 10.27 6.29 12.17
C PRO A 103 10.96 5.41 11.13
N ALA A 104 10.35 5.28 9.96
CA ALA A 104 10.90 4.57 8.82
C ALA A 104 11.01 5.52 7.60
N LYS A 105 11.95 5.25 6.69
CA LYS A 105 12.05 5.96 5.42
C LYS A 105 10.88 5.60 4.51
N ASP A 106 10.11 6.59 4.09
CA ASP A 106 8.98 6.39 3.18
C ASP A 106 9.40 6.58 1.72
N ILE A 107 9.30 5.53 0.91
CA ILE A 107 9.65 5.46 -0.50
C ILE A 107 8.36 5.29 -1.31
N ASP A 108 7.79 6.40 -1.76
CA ASP A 108 6.64 6.40 -2.64
C ASP A 108 7.09 6.30 -4.11
N LEU A 109 6.98 5.10 -4.69
CA LEU A 109 7.44 4.83 -6.06
C LEU A 109 6.69 5.64 -7.11
N MET A 110 5.40 5.97 -6.89
CA MET A 110 4.67 6.82 -7.82
C MET A 110 5.26 8.23 -7.87
N LEU A 111 5.69 8.79 -6.74
CA LEU A 111 6.34 10.09 -6.69
C LEU A 111 7.72 10.06 -7.35
N GLU A 112 8.48 8.97 -7.15
CA GLU A 112 9.76 8.79 -7.83
C GLU A 112 9.57 8.65 -9.35
N VAL A 113 8.56 7.92 -9.80
CA VAL A 113 8.21 7.82 -11.22
C VAL A 113 7.83 9.18 -11.79
N LYS A 114 6.98 9.94 -11.11
CA LYS A 114 6.59 11.30 -11.56
C LYS A 114 7.76 12.27 -11.62
N ARG A 115 8.73 12.13 -10.72
CA ARG A 115 9.91 13.01 -10.65
C ARG A 115 10.90 12.75 -11.78
N ASN A 116 11.16 11.48 -12.06
CA ASN A 116 12.26 11.07 -12.92
C ASN A 116 11.82 10.71 -14.35
N PHE A 117 10.54 10.41 -14.57
CA PHE A 117 10.04 9.92 -15.86
C PHE A 117 8.74 10.62 -16.28
N ARG A 118 8.48 10.62 -17.56
CA ARG A 118 7.28 11.22 -18.15
C ARG A 118 6.43 10.16 -18.83
N PHE A 119 5.78 9.32 -18.00
CA PHE A 119 4.79 8.36 -18.50
C PHE A 119 3.44 9.03 -18.78
N PRO A 120 2.67 8.58 -19.78
CA PRO A 120 1.30 9.04 -20.02
C PRO A 120 0.36 8.80 -18.84
N SER A 121 0.60 7.78 -18.03
CA SER A 121 -0.15 7.48 -16.82
C SER A 121 0.80 7.01 -15.72
N ASN A 122 0.53 7.45 -14.47
CA ASN A 122 1.27 7.00 -13.28
C ASN A 122 0.47 5.97 -12.46
N LYS A 123 -0.48 5.27 -13.06
CA LYS A 123 -1.14 4.12 -12.42
C LYS A 123 -0.15 2.97 -12.32
N LEU A 124 -0.16 2.26 -11.19
CA LEU A 124 0.70 1.10 -10.93
C LEU A 124 0.69 0.11 -12.11
N ASP A 125 -0.51 -0.30 -12.51
CA ASP A 125 -0.69 -1.27 -13.59
C ASP A 125 -0.10 -0.78 -14.93
N TYR A 126 -0.33 0.48 -15.29
CA TYR A 126 0.22 1.06 -16.52
C TYR A 126 1.75 1.04 -16.54
N VAL A 127 2.37 1.47 -15.45
CA VAL A 127 3.83 1.54 -15.36
C VAL A 127 4.44 0.13 -15.33
N ALA A 128 3.83 -0.80 -14.60
CA ALA A 128 4.25 -2.20 -14.53
C ALA A 128 4.24 -2.87 -15.90
N GLN A 129 3.15 -2.72 -16.67
CA GLN A 129 3.04 -3.24 -18.04
C GLN A 129 4.06 -2.60 -18.98
N ARG A 130 4.22 -1.28 -18.92
CA ARG A 130 5.19 -0.55 -19.79
C ARG A 130 6.63 -0.95 -19.53
N LEU A 131 6.97 -1.30 -18.30
CA LEU A 131 8.32 -1.75 -17.92
C LEU A 131 8.50 -3.28 -18.03
N GLY A 132 7.44 -4.01 -18.42
CA GLY A 132 7.49 -5.46 -18.62
C GLY A 132 7.68 -6.27 -17.35
N VAL A 133 7.25 -5.73 -16.18
CA VAL A 133 7.35 -6.44 -14.90
C VAL A 133 6.08 -7.21 -14.54
N GLY A 134 4.96 -6.94 -15.21
CA GLY A 134 3.71 -7.66 -14.98
C GLY A 134 2.47 -6.79 -15.15
N ALA A 135 1.33 -7.32 -14.70
CA ALA A 135 0.04 -6.64 -14.70
C ALA A 135 -0.71 -6.97 -13.40
N LYS A 136 -1.67 -6.12 -13.05
CA LYS A 136 -2.61 -6.39 -11.95
C LYS A 136 -3.51 -7.59 -12.25
N VAL A 137 -4.02 -8.20 -11.20
CA VAL A 137 -5.06 -9.23 -11.34
C VAL A 137 -6.35 -8.57 -11.82
N GLU A 138 -6.94 -9.10 -12.88
CA GLU A 138 -8.28 -8.68 -13.31
C GLU A 138 -9.32 -9.10 -12.27
N HIS A 139 -10.25 -8.20 -11.98
CA HIS A 139 -11.35 -8.41 -11.05
C HIS A 139 -12.62 -7.68 -11.51
N THR A 140 -13.74 -7.93 -10.84
CA THR A 140 -15.06 -7.41 -11.19
C THR A 140 -15.28 -5.92 -10.86
N GLY A 141 -14.20 -5.15 -10.69
CA GLY A 141 -14.29 -3.74 -10.33
C GLY A 141 -14.88 -3.55 -8.94
N PHE A 142 -15.79 -2.59 -8.79
CA PHE A 142 -16.39 -2.23 -7.50
C PHE A 142 -17.16 -3.38 -6.82
N ASP A 143 -17.70 -4.33 -7.61
CA ASP A 143 -18.41 -5.50 -7.07
C ASP A 143 -17.54 -6.37 -6.17
N LEU A 144 -16.22 -6.40 -6.39
CA LEU A 144 -15.29 -7.10 -5.50
C LEU A 144 -15.34 -6.51 -4.09
N TRP A 145 -15.33 -5.17 -3.96
CA TRP A 145 -15.44 -4.50 -2.66
C TRP A 145 -16.81 -4.74 -2.01
N LEU A 146 -17.89 -4.67 -2.77
CA LEU A 146 -19.23 -4.98 -2.26
C LEU A 146 -19.30 -6.41 -1.73
N GLY A 147 -18.75 -7.38 -2.46
CA GLY A 147 -18.68 -8.76 -1.99
C GLY A 147 -17.85 -8.92 -0.72
N CYS A 148 -16.70 -8.24 -0.62
CA CYS A 148 -15.90 -8.23 0.60
C CYS A 148 -16.66 -7.63 1.80
N MET A 149 -17.38 -6.51 1.59
CA MET A 149 -18.18 -5.87 2.64
C MET A 149 -19.36 -6.73 3.06
N ALA A 150 -19.92 -7.53 2.14
CA ALA A 150 -20.95 -8.52 2.45
C ALA A 150 -20.44 -9.82 3.11
N GLY A 151 -19.11 -9.93 3.30
CA GLY A 151 -18.49 -11.13 3.90
C GLY A 151 -18.39 -12.32 2.97
N ASP A 152 -18.52 -12.14 1.63
CA ASP A 152 -18.42 -13.24 0.68
C ASP A 152 -16.99 -13.80 0.58
N GLU A 153 -16.83 -15.06 0.92
CA GLU A 153 -15.55 -15.77 0.93
C GLU A 153 -14.87 -15.84 -0.45
N LYS A 154 -15.64 -15.87 -1.53
CA LYS A 154 -15.11 -15.88 -2.89
C LYS A 154 -14.46 -14.53 -3.21
N SER A 155 -15.12 -13.45 -2.85
CA SER A 155 -14.61 -12.07 -2.99
C SER A 155 -13.36 -11.86 -2.13
N TRP A 156 -13.33 -12.35 -0.89
CA TRP A 156 -12.13 -12.27 -0.04
C TRP A 156 -10.95 -13.09 -0.57
N ARG A 157 -11.19 -14.25 -1.16
CA ARG A 157 -10.12 -15.00 -1.85
C ARG A 157 -9.57 -14.24 -3.06
N MET A 158 -10.43 -13.58 -3.82
CA MET A 158 -10.01 -12.74 -4.94
C MET A 158 -9.24 -11.50 -4.46
N MET A 159 -9.74 -10.82 -3.43
CA MET A 159 -9.07 -9.67 -2.80
C MET A 159 -7.66 -10.04 -2.29
N LYS A 160 -7.51 -11.19 -1.65
CA LYS A 160 -6.19 -11.69 -1.23
C LYS A 160 -5.25 -11.92 -2.40
N LYS A 161 -5.74 -12.53 -3.50
CA LYS A 161 -4.95 -12.74 -4.72
C LYS A 161 -4.52 -11.42 -5.33
N TYR A 162 -5.43 -10.46 -5.39
CA TYR A 162 -5.20 -9.11 -5.89
C TYR A 162 -4.11 -8.40 -5.08
N GLN A 163 -4.24 -8.35 -3.75
CA GLN A 163 -3.27 -7.73 -2.84
C GLN A 163 -1.86 -8.37 -2.93
N ILE A 164 -1.80 -9.70 -3.01
CA ILE A 164 -0.52 -10.41 -3.15
C ILE A 164 0.17 -10.01 -4.45
N GLN A 165 -0.57 -9.89 -5.54
CA GLN A 165 -0.01 -9.48 -6.83
C GLN A 165 0.46 -8.02 -6.81
N ASP A 166 -0.31 -7.10 -6.23
CA ASP A 166 0.08 -5.69 -6.15
C ASP A 166 1.38 -5.49 -5.35
N VAL A 167 1.53 -6.18 -4.23
CA VAL A 167 2.77 -6.15 -3.44
C VAL A 167 3.97 -6.75 -4.20
N ASN A 168 3.76 -7.81 -4.98
CA ASN A 168 4.83 -8.37 -5.81
C ASN A 168 5.22 -7.41 -6.94
N LEU A 169 4.24 -6.77 -7.60
CA LEU A 169 4.50 -5.74 -8.60
C LEU A 169 5.27 -4.55 -8.02
N LEU A 170 5.00 -4.16 -6.78
CA LEU A 170 5.78 -3.10 -6.10
C LEU A 170 7.25 -3.46 -5.99
N LEU A 171 7.57 -4.69 -5.61
CA LEU A 171 8.96 -5.16 -5.48
C LEU A 171 9.63 -5.19 -6.85
N ASP A 172 8.98 -5.79 -7.86
CA ASP A 172 9.54 -5.90 -9.21
C ASP A 172 9.78 -4.51 -9.83
N LEU A 173 8.87 -3.56 -9.58
CA LEU A 173 9.05 -2.15 -9.99
C LEU A 173 10.17 -1.46 -9.23
N TYR A 174 10.27 -1.68 -7.93
CA TYR A 174 11.34 -1.13 -7.11
C TYR A 174 12.72 -1.55 -7.64
N ASP A 175 12.93 -2.85 -7.89
CA ASP A 175 14.17 -3.37 -8.45
C ASP A 175 14.50 -2.74 -9.82
N LYS A 176 13.48 -2.53 -10.65
CA LYS A 176 13.64 -1.89 -11.96
C LYS A 176 13.98 -0.40 -11.87
N LEU A 177 13.46 0.28 -10.84
CA LEU A 177 13.60 1.73 -10.66
C LEU A 177 14.81 2.14 -9.83
N ILE A 178 15.36 1.25 -8.99
CA ILE A 178 16.52 1.53 -8.11
C ILE A 178 17.65 2.29 -8.83
N PRO A 179 18.11 1.91 -10.03
CA PRO A 179 19.21 2.58 -10.68
C PRO A 179 18.92 4.05 -11.06
N TRP A 180 17.67 4.45 -11.03
CA TRP A 180 17.18 5.75 -11.52
C TRP A 180 16.70 6.69 -10.42
N ILE A 181 16.50 6.17 -9.21
CA ILE A 181 15.92 6.93 -8.08
C ILE A 181 16.92 7.07 -6.95
N LYS A 182 16.70 8.07 -6.09
CA LYS A 182 17.49 8.21 -4.86
C LYS A 182 17.09 7.12 -3.87
N HIS A 183 17.94 6.12 -3.75
CA HIS A 183 17.72 4.98 -2.89
C HIS A 183 18.19 5.25 -1.45
N PRO A 184 17.49 4.82 -0.40
CA PRO A 184 17.92 5.02 0.98
C PRO A 184 19.20 4.25 1.35
N HIS A 185 19.55 3.19 0.59
CA HIS A 185 20.81 2.45 0.80
C HIS A 185 22.06 3.17 0.28
N MET A 186 21.89 4.14 -0.62
CA MET A 186 23.03 4.88 -1.17
C MET A 186 23.54 5.84 -0.08
N GLY A 187 24.55 5.40 0.66
CA GLY A 187 25.16 6.19 1.73
C GLY A 187 25.14 5.53 3.12
N ILE A 188 24.53 4.35 3.26
CA ILE A 188 24.70 3.50 4.45
C ILE A 188 25.72 2.40 4.07
N GLY A 189 26.97 2.77 3.95
CA GLY A 189 28.06 1.82 4.05
C GLY A 189 28.08 1.21 5.43
N SER A 190 28.51 -0.05 5.58
CA SER A 190 28.85 -0.57 6.91
C SER A 190 29.92 0.36 7.53
N PRO A 191 30.06 0.42 8.85
CA PRO A 191 31.11 1.20 9.48
C PRO A 191 32.54 0.86 9.01
N GLU A 192 32.68 -0.27 8.33
CA GLU A 192 33.95 -0.77 7.76
C GLU A 192 34.15 -0.37 6.29
N ASP A 193 33.09 0.10 5.61
CA ASP A 193 33.17 0.54 4.23
C ASP A 193 33.48 2.05 4.18
N ALA A 194 34.47 2.45 3.41
CA ALA A 194 34.68 3.86 3.09
C ALA A 194 33.36 4.47 2.54
N PRO A 195 33.04 5.72 2.83
CA PRO A 195 31.80 6.33 2.38
C PRO A 195 31.70 6.22 0.87
N ALA A 196 30.79 5.35 0.41
CA ALA A 196 30.55 5.17 -1.01
C ALA A 196 29.93 6.46 -1.58
N CYS A 197 30.57 6.98 -2.62
CA CYS A 197 30.00 8.10 -3.37
C CYS A 197 28.63 7.69 -3.94
N THR A 198 27.59 8.46 -3.64
CA THR A 198 26.23 8.19 -4.14
C THR A 198 26.06 8.52 -5.63
N ASN A 199 27.11 9.04 -6.28
CA ASN A 199 27.11 9.42 -7.70
C ASN A 199 28.13 8.64 -8.55
N CYS A 200 28.82 7.66 -7.97
CA CYS A 200 29.77 6.83 -8.70
C CYS A 200 29.26 5.42 -8.84
#